data_a485f826e7c5696a2cb893a78e24276a
#
_entry.id   a485f826e7c5696a2cb893a78e24276a
#
_cell.length_a   1.000
_cell.length_b   1.000
_cell.length_c   1.000
_cell.angle_alpha   90.00
_cell.angle_beta   90.00
_cell.angle_gamma   90.00
#
_symmetry.space_group_name_H-M   'P 1'
#
loop_
_entity.id
_entity.type
_entity.pdbx_description
1 polymer ?
#
loop_
_entity_poly.entity_id
_entity_poly.type
_entity_poly.pdbx_seq_one_letter_code
_entity_poly.pdbx_strand_id
1 'polypeptide(L)'
;DLHSFPTRRSSDLNLSGVEFAMVRVGYSSYVDGTIQEDGNAEANIYGASDNGISVGVYFFSQATTVDEAIEEAKYVLSVIRHKDITMPVAFDMEPVTEDDRIGSLSMKQKTEIADAFCEIIENHGYKSLIYGNPTWIYNNLNLSLITDHELWLAHYTSATGFPYKFAMWQYSQEGRVNGIDTYVDLDIMYVTRRLSAKG
;
A
#
# COMPACT_ATOMS: atom_id res chain seq x y z
N ASP A 1 13.92 -1.71 8.14
CA ASP A 1 13.68 -2.03 6.71
C ASP A 1 12.84 -3.29 6.55
N LEU A 2 11.58 -3.23 7.04
CA LEU A 2 10.69 -4.40 7.17
C LEU A 2 9.85 -4.68 5.90
N HIS A 3 10.01 -3.89 4.85
CA HIS A 3 9.08 -3.89 3.71
C HIS A 3 9.71 -4.24 2.36
N SER A 4 10.94 -4.76 2.30
CA SER A 4 11.51 -5.19 1.04
C SER A 4 11.57 -6.71 0.94
N PHE A 5 10.84 -7.29 0.00
CA PHE A 5 11.01 -8.69 -0.39
C PHE A 5 12.45 -8.90 -0.90
N PRO A 6 13.26 -9.75 -0.27
CA PRO A 6 14.53 -10.11 -0.87
C PRO A 6 14.28 -10.99 -2.10
N THR A 7 14.88 -10.63 -3.22
CA THR A 7 14.77 -11.22 -4.57
C THR A 7 15.18 -12.71 -4.69
N ARG A 8 15.24 -13.46 -3.61
CA ARG A 8 15.66 -14.86 -3.63
C ARG A 8 14.46 -15.80 -3.62
N ARG A 9 14.17 -16.36 -4.82
CA ARG A 9 13.26 -17.48 -5.06
C ARG A 9 11.76 -17.15 -5.04
N SER A 10 11.34 -16.24 -5.91
CA SER A 10 9.90 -15.99 -6.15
C SER A 10 9.12 -17.28 -6.53
N SER A 11 9.78 -18.29 -7.12
CA SER A 11 9.18 -19.61 -7.35
C SER A 11 8.73 -20.33 -6.08
N ASP A 12 9.47 -20.16 -4.97
CA ASP A 12 9.15 -20.79 -3.70
C ASP A 12 7.94 -20.10 -3.03
N LEU A 13 7.73 -18.82 -3.29
CA LEU A 13 6.58 -18.04 -2.79
C LEU A 13 5.27 -18.60 -3.37
N ASN A 14 5.20 -18.81 -4.68
CA ASN A 14 4.01 -19.36 -5.33
C ASN A 14 3.70 -20.78 -4.80
N LEU A 15 4.71 -21.63 -4.62
CA LEU A 15 4.54 -22.96 -4.03
C LEU A 15 4.09 -22.93 -2.56
N SER A 16 4.27 -21.81 -1.88
CA SER A 16 3.82 -21.59 -0.49
C SER A 16 2.37 -21.06 -0.39
N GLY A 17 1.67 -20.91 -1.53
CA GLY A 17 0.29 -20.43 -1.57
C GLY A 17 0.16 -18.90 -1.48
N VAL A 18 1.23 -18.15 -1.74
CA VAL A 18 1.17 -16.68 -1.88
C VAL A 18 0.50 -16.35 -3.21
N GLU A 19 -0.62 -15.64 -3.16
CA GLU A 19 -1.40 -15.27 -4.33
C GLU A 19 -1.07 -13.85 -4.83
N PHE A 20 -0.64 -12.95 -3.95
CA PHE A 20 -0.27 -11.59 -4.29
C PHE A 20 0.85 -11.03 -3.40
N ALA A 21 1.48 -9.96 -3.88
CA ALA A 21 2.48 -9.19 -3.15
C ALA A 21 2.23 -7.69 -3.29
N MET A 22 2.41 -6.94 -2.19
CA MET A 22 2.44 -5.49 -2.20
C MET A 22 3.90 -5.03 -2.13
N VAL A 23 4.38 -4.36 -3.18
CA VAL A 23 5.79 -3.98 -3.33
C VAL A 23 5.96 -2.49 -3.12
N ARG A 24 6.85 -2.08 -2.19
CA ARG A 24 7.22 -0.68 -2.06
C ARG A 24 7.97 -0.22 -3.31
N VAL A 25 7.50 0.86 -3.94
CA VAL A 25 8.15 1.42 -5.13
C VAL A 25 9.00 2.65 -4.83
N GLY A 26 8.79 3.25 -3.69
CA GLY A 26 9.54 4.40 -3.23
C GLY A 26 9.00 4.96 -1.93
N TYR A 27 9.63 6.01 -1.47
CA TYR A 27 9.25 6.72 -0.26
C TYR A 27 9.69 8.18 -0.32
N SER A 28 9.04 9.03 0.45
CA SER A 28 9.50 10.41 0.67
C SER A 28 10.28 10.49 1.98
N SER A 29 11.37 11.25 1.94
CA SER A 29 12.19 11.53 3.13
C SER A 29 11.36 12.27 4.18
N TYR A 30 11.36 11.78 5.41
CA TYR A 30 10.69 12.43 6.55
C TYR A 30 11.36 13.75 6.98
N VAL A 31 12.54 14.06 6.43
CA VAL A 31 13.28 15.30 6.74
C VAL A 31 12.88 16.42 5.79
N ASP A 32 12.92 16.16 4.49
CA ASP A 32 12.78 17.21 3.45
C ASP A 32 11.74 16.89 2.36
N GLY A 33 11.12 15.71 2.40
CA GLY A 33 10.12 15.28 1.43
C GLY A 33 10.67 14.83 0.08
N THR A 34 12.00 14.71 -0.05
CA THR A 34 12.61 14.25 -1.30
C THR A 34 12.17 12.81 -1.60
N ILE A 35 11.65 12.60 -2.81
CA ILE A 35 11.26 11.26 -3.28
C ILE A 35 12.51 10.41 -3.49
N GLN A 36 12.48 9.20 -2.91
CA GLN A 36 13.52 8.20 -3.01
C GLN A 36 12.97 6.94 -3.66
N GLU A 37 13.70 6.39 -4.60
CA GLU A 37 13.38 5.10 -5.21
C GLU A 37 13.67 3.94 -4.23
N ASP A 38 12.82 2.92 -4.23
CA ASP A 38 13.19 1.64 -3.64
C ASP A 38 13.98 0.82 -4.66
N GLY A 39 15.29 0.69 -4.42
CA GLY A 39 16.20 0.02 -5.35
C GLY A 39 15.89 -1.45 -5.64
N ASN A 40 14.99 -2.07 -4.85
CA ASN A 40 14.53 -3.44 -5.07
C ASN A 40 13.17 -3.52 -5.78
N ALA A 41 12.49 -2.39 -5.99
CA ALA A 41 11.13 -2.35 -6.52
C ALA A 41 11.00 -3.11 -7.84
N GLU A 42 11.84 -2.80 -8.80
CA GLU A 42 11.80 -3.40 -10.14
C GLU A 42 12.03 -4.91 -10.10
N ALA A 43 13.05 -5.35 -9.38
CA ALA A 43 13.38 -6.77 -9.23
C ALA A 43 12.27 -7.54 -8.51
N ASN A 44 11.63 -6.93 -7.50
CA ASN A 44 10.52 -7.54 -6.75
C ASN A 44 9.26 -7.63 -7.60
N ILE A 45 8.91 -6.60 -8.38
CA ILE A 45 7.76 -6.61 -9.29
C ILE A 45 7.93 -7.73 -10.33
N TYR A 46 9.04 -7.75 -11.06
CA TYR A 46 9.29 -8.79 -12.08
C TYR A 46 9.40 -10.18 -11.46
N GLY A 47 10.12 -10.30 -10.33
CA GLY A 47 10.25 -11.57 -9.63
C GLY A 47 8.91 -12.15 -9.19
N ALA A 48 7.96 -11.35 -8.75
CA ALA A 48 6.62 -11.79 -8.38
C ALA A 48 5.79 -12.15 -9.63
N SER A 49 5.69 -11.24 -10.60
CA SER A 49 4.86 -11.45 -11.80
C SER A 49 5.33 -12.63 -12.66
N ASP A 50 6.63 -12.81 -12.85
CA ASP A 50 7.21 -13.94 -13.60
C ASP A 50 6.91 -15.31 -12.95
N ASN A 51 6.55 -15.31 -11.67
CA ASN A 51 6.16 -16.52 -10.93
C ASN A 51 4.64 -16.60 -10.69
N GLY A 52 3.84 -15.81 -11.39
CA GLY A 52 2.39 -15.88 -11.34
C GLY A 52 1.77 -15.31 -10.06
N ILE A 53 2.52 -14.51 -9.31
CA ILE A 53 2.05 -13.79 -8.12
C ILE A 53 1.50 -12.43 -8.58
N SER A 54 0.26 -12.11 -8.23
CA SER A 54 -0.34 -10.81 -8.53
C SER A 54 0.39 -9.70 -7.79
N VAL A 55 0.67 -8.58 -8.47
CA VAL A 55 1.47 -7.49 -7.90
C VAL A 55 0.63 -6.24 -7.72
N GLY A 56 0.63 -5.72 -6.50
CA GLY A 56 0.29 -4.35 -6.16
C GLY A 56 1.52 -3.60 -5.68
N VAL A 57 1.39 -2.30 -5.57
CA VAL A 57 2.50 -1.46 -5.11
C VAL A 57 2.05 -0.48 -4.05
N TYR A 58 2.99 0.02 -3.26
CA TYR A 58 2.72 1.11 -2.34
C TYR A 58 3.85 2.13 -2.32
N PHE A 59 3.50 3.34 -1.91
CA PHE A 59 4.43 4.43 -1.72
C PHE A 59 4.34 4.93 -0.28
N PHE A 60 5.48 5.00 0.41
CA PHE A 60 5.55 5.52 1.77
C PHE A 60 5.68 7.04 1.72
N SER A 61 4.57 7.71 2.02
CA SER A 61 4.40 9.16 1.88
C SER A 61 4.81 9.91 3.15
N GLN A 62 5.49 11.02 2.93
CA GLN A 62 5.71 12.07 3.92
C GLN A 62 5.27 13.44 3.36
N ALA A 63 4.30 13.42 2.44
CA ALA A 63 3.73 14.63 1.86
C ALA A 63 3.09 15.52 2.92
N THR A 64 3.33 16.84 2.82
CA THR A 64 2.74 17.86 3.69
C THR A 64 1.76 18.77 2.95
N THR A 65 1.70 18.61 1.64
CA THR A 65 0.78 19.36 0.76
C THR A 65 0.16 18.42 -0.28
N VAL A 66 -0.96 18.86 -0.85
CA VAL A 66 -1.62 18.18 -1.98
C VAL A 66 -0.67 18.10 -3.19
N ASP A 67 0.10 19.16 -3.46
CA ASP A 67 1.04 19.14 -4.59
C ASP A 67 2.13 18.09 -4.42
N GLU A 68 2.66 17.91 -3.21
CA GLU A 68 3.62 16.83 -2.92
C GLU A 68 2.99 15.45 -3.14
N ALA A 69 1.76 15.22 -2.69
CA ALA A 69 1.04 13.97 -2.91
C ALA A 69 0.82 13.67 -4.40
N ILE A 70 0.51 14.69 -5.19
CA ILE A 70 0.38 14.59 -6.64
C ILE A 70 1.73 14.19 -7.29
N GLU A 71 2.84 14.76 -6.83
CA GLU A 71 4.17 14.40 -7.33
C GLU A 71 4.56 12.96 -6.93
N GLU A 72 4.24 12.52 -5.71
CA GLU A 72 4.42 11.13 -5.27
C GLU A 72 3.61 10.16 -6.14
N ALA A 73 2.33 10.45 -6.41
CA ALA A 73 1.49 9.63 -7.28
C ALA A 73 2.01 9.57 -8.72
N LYS A 74 2.47 10.68 -9.28
CA LYS A 74 3.11 10.72 -10.61
C LYS A 74 4.40 9.90 -10.65
N TYR A 75 5.19 9.96 -9.58
CA TYR A 75 6.38 9.12 -9.46
C TYR A 75 6.01 7.64 -9.51
N VAL A 76 5.03 7.21 -8.68
CA VAL A 76 4.54 5.82 -8.69
C VAL A 76 4.10 5.41 -10.09
N LEU A 77 3.28 6.22 -10.77
CA LEU A 77 2.82 5.94 -12.13
C LEU A 77 4.00 5.81 -13.12
N SER A 78 5.06 6.59 -12.95
CA SER A 78 6.26 6.48 -13.79
C SER A 78 6.99 5.17 -13.59
N VAL A 79 7.07 4.68 -12.35
CA VAL A 79 7.72 3.41 -11.98
C VAL A 79 6.94 2.22 -12.51
N ILE A 80 5.61 2.23 -12.36
CA ILE A 80 4.76 1.08 -12.72
C ILE A 80 4.38 1.05 -14.20
N ARG A 81 4.69 2.11 -14.93
CA ARG A 81 4.43 2.20 -16.37
C ARG A 81 5.03 0.99 -17.10
N HIS A 82 4.22 0.32 -17.89
CA HIS A 82 4.59 -0.89 -18.65
C HIS A 82 4.90 -2.13 -17.80
N LYS A 83 4.57 -2.12 -16.50
CA LYS A 83 4.66 -3.29 -15.64
C LYS A 83 3.27 -3.90 -15.43
N ASP A 84 3.22 -5.20 -15.20
CA ASP A 84 1.95 -5.92 -14.95
C ASP A 84 1.53 -5.75 -13.49
N ILE A 85 0.86 -4.64 -13.20
CA ILE A 85 0.30 -4.33 -11.88
C ILE A 85 -1.18 -4.69 -11.89
N THR A 86 -1.51 -5.81 -11.28
CA THR A 86 -2.86 -6.40 -11.25
C THR A 86 -3.62 -6.16 -9.95
N MET A 87 -2.91 -5.71 -8.92
CA MET A 87 -3.43 -5.36 -7.61
C MET A 87 -3.42 -3.83 -7.42
N PRO A 88 -4.06 -3.30 -6.36
CA PRO A 88 -4.11 -1.85 -6.13
C PRO A 88 -2.75 -1.19 -5.92
N VAL A 89 -2.76 0.15 -6.03
CA VAL A 89 -1.69 1.06 -5.61
C VAL A 89 -2.09 1.66 -4.25
N ALA A 90 -1.24 1.52 -3.23
CA ALA A 90 -1.56 2.02 -1.91
C ALA A 90 -0.78 3.29 -1.55
N PHE A 91 -1.49 4.22 -0.94
CA PHE A 91 -0.95 5.38 -0.23
C PHE A 91 -0.70 4.98 1.22
N ASP A 92 0.53 5.11 1.68
CA ASP A 92 0.96 4.74 3.03
C ASP A 92 1.59 5.96 3.71
N MET A 93 0.88 6.57 4.67
CA MET A 93 1.37 7.71 5.43
C MET A 93 1.38 7.36 6.91
N GLU A 94 2.58 7.18 7.45
CA GLU A 94 2.77 6.85 8.86
C GLU A 94 3.85 7.74 9.51
N PRO A 95 3.73 8.03 10.80
CA PRO A 95 4.78 8.74 11.52
C PRO A 95 6.04 7.87 11.63
N VAL A 96 7.20 8.49 11.42
CA VAL A 96 8.53 7.85 11.55
C VAL A 96 9.20 8.24 12.85
N THR A 97 9.07 9.51 13.21
CA THR A 97 9.63 10.11 14.42
C THR A 97 8.65 11.12 15.01
N GLU A 98 8.91 11.59 16.24
CA GLU A 98 8.09 12.64 16.87
C GLU A 98 8.18 13.99 16.11
N ASP A 99 9.28 14.23 15.40
CA ASP A 99 9.58 15.45 14.67
C ASP A 99 9.48 15.30 13.14
N ASP A 100 8.75 14.31 12.65
CA ASP A 100 8.56 14.13 11.21
C ASP A 100 7.66 15.21 10.59
N ARG A 101 7.72 15.32 9.26
CA ARG A 101 7.03 16.36 8.49
C ARG A 101 5.52 16.33 8.66
N ILE A 102 4.93 15.16 8.83
CA ILE A 102 3.48 14.95 8.87
C ILE A 102 2.87 15.15 10.26
N GLY A 103 3.70 15.21 11.31
CA GLY A 103 3.24 15.29 12.71
C GLY A 103 2.38 16.51 13.02
N SER A 104 2.67 17.65 12.39
CA SER A 104 1.93 18.91 12.59
C SER A 104 0.68 19.07 11.74
N LEU A 105 0.42 18.15 10.81
CA LEU A 105 -0.73 18.23 9.91
C LEU A 105 -2.04 17.93 10.64
N SER A 106 -3.06 18.74 10.35
CA SER A 106 -4.43 18.45 10.79
C SER A 106 -5.02 17.23 10.06
N MET A 107 -6.04 16.63 10.65
CA MET A 107 -6.82 15.55 10.01
C MET A 107 -7.31 15.96 8.61
N LYS A 108 -7.77 17.21 8.45
CA LYS A 108 -8.24 17.71 7.16
C LYS A 108 -7.13 17.67 6.12
N GLN A 109 -5.94 18.19 6.44
CA GLN A 109 -4.80 18.19 5.51
C GLN A 109 -4.37 16.77 5.12
N LYS A 110 -4.25 15.86 6.10
CA LYS A 110 -3.91 14.46 5.83
C LYS A 110 -4.94 13.77 4.94
N THR A 111 -6.23 14.09 5.14
CA THR A 111 -7.30 13.57 4.29
C THR A 111 -7.19 14.08 2.87
N GLU A 112 -7.00 15.40 2.67
CA GLU A 112 -6.85 16.02 1.35
C GLU A 112 -5.60 15.50 0.60
N ILE A 113 -4.52 15.23 1.32
CA ILE A 113 -3.28 14.64 0.78
C ILE A 113 -3.53 13.20 0.30
N ALA A 114 -4.15 12.37 1.14
CA ALA A 114 -4.46 10.99 0.79
C ALA A 114 -5.43 10.89 -0.40
N ASP A 115 -6.47 11.73 -0.40
CA ASP A 115 -7.46 11.85 -1.47
C ASP A 115 -6.79 12.20 -2.81
N ALA A 116 -5.95 13.25 -2.82
CA ALA A 116 -5.26 13.70 -4.03
C ALA A 116 -4.34 12.63 -4.64
N PHE A 117 -3.61 11.88 -3.81
CA PHE A 117 -2.81 10.75 -4.29
C PHE A 117 -3.70 9.70 -4.96
N CYS A 118 -4.75 9.28 -4.26
CA CYS A 118 -5.68 8.25 -4.74
C CYS A 118 -6.39 8.67 -6.02
N GLU A 119 -6.89 9.90 -6.13
CA GLU A 119 -7.51 10.42 -7.34
C GLU A 119 -6.57 10.36 -8.56
N ILE A 120 -5.30 10.71 -8.41
CA ILE A 120 -4.32 10.63 -9.50
C ILE A 120 -4.13 9.18 -9.95
N ILE A 121 -4.02 8.25 -9.02
CA ILE A 121 -3.88 6.81 -9.31
C ILE A 121 -5.11 6.27 -10.05
N GLU A 122 -6.31 6.61 -9.57
CA GLU A 122 -7.58 6.14 -10.14
C GLU A 122 -7.84 6.73 -11.52
N ASN A 123 -7.50 8.00 -11.73
CA ASN A 123 -7.60 8.67 -13.03
C ASN A 123 -6.70 8.04 -14.11
N HIS A 124 -5.70 7.25 -13.70
CA HIS A 124 -4.83 6.47 -14.60
C HIS A 124 -5.24 4.99 -14.73
N GLY A 125 -6.42 4.62 -14.21
CA GLY A 125 -7.02 3.31 -14.38
C GLY A 125 -6.60 2.25 -13.37
N TYR A 126 -5.86 2.60 -12.34
CA TYR A 126 -5.53 1.71 -11.23
C TYR A 126 -6.57 1.85 -10.11
N LYS A 127 -6.70 0.83 -9.28
CA LYS A 127 -7.40 0.97 -7.99
C LYS A 127 -6.46 1.56 -6.97
N SER A 128 -6.97 2.38 -6.07
CA SER A 128 -6.22 2.91 -4.95
C SER A 128 -6.60 2.25 -3.62
N LEU A 129 -5.68 2.28 -2.66
CA LEU A 129 -5.92 1.96 -1.25
C LEU A 129 -5.28 3.01 -0.37
N ILE A 130 -5.88 3.29 0.78
CA ILE A 130 -5.25 4.06 1.85
C ILE A 130 -4.91 3.09 2.98
N TYR A 131 -3.60 2.97 3.26
CA TYR A 131 -3.09 2.11 4.34
C TYR A 131 -3.14 2.81 5.69
N GLY A 132 -3.40 2.03 6.73
CA GLY A 132 -3.25 2.48 8.11
C GLY A 132 -3.79 1.49 9.13
N ASN A 133 -3.32 1.65 10.37
CA ASN A 133 -3.91 0.96 11.51
C ASN A 133 -5.16 1.69 12.02
N PRO A 134 -6.04 1.03 12.81
CA PRO A 134 -7.27 1.64 13.30
C PRO A 134 -7.08 2.98 14.00
N THR A 135 -6.08 3.09 14.86
CA THR A 135 -5.81 4.31 15.63
C THR A 135 -5.40 5.46 14.70
N TRP A 136 -4.52 5.17 13.73
CA TRP A 136 -4.08 6.17 12.77
C TRP A 136 -5.25 6.65 11.90
N ILE A 137 -6.04 5.73 11.35
CA ILE A 137 -7.21 6.03 10.52
C ILE A 137 -8.20 6.93 11.28
N TYR A 138 -8.56 6.57 12.52
CA TYR A 138 -9.52 7.36 13.31
C TYR A 138 -9.02 8.75 13.66
N ASN A 139 -7.73 8.91 13.95
CA ASN A 139 -7.19 10.16 14.42
C ASN A 139 -6.71 11.09 13.31
N ASN A 140 -6.49 10.56 12.10
CA ASN A 140 -5.82 11.29 11.04
C ASN A 140 -6.63 11.41 9.74
N LEU A 141 -7.70 10.64 9.57
CA LEU A 141 -8.51 10.69 8.36
C LEU A 141 -9.98 11.01 8.65
N ASN A 142 -10.54 11.91 7.87
CA ASN A 142 -11.98 12.10 7.81
C ASN A 142 -12.59 11.13 6.78
N LEU A 143 -12.99 9.94 7.25
CA LEU A 143 -13.51 8.90 6.39
C LEU A 143 -14.78 9.30 5.60
N SER A 144 -15.50 10.33 6.03
CA SER A 144 -16.68 10.80 5.29
C SER A 144 -16.33 11.55 3.99
N LEU A 145 -15.08 11.98 3.83
CA LEU A 145 -14.60 12.71 2.65
C LEU A 145 -13.87 11.80 1.65
N ILE A 146 -13.52 10.58 2.05
CA ILE A 146 -12.78 9.61 1.24
C ILE A 146 -13.54 8.30 1.06
N THR A 147 -14.88 8.37 0.98
CA THR A 147 -15.76 7.18 0.86
C THR A 147 -15.58 6.41 -0.43
N ASP A 148 -15.01 7.03 -1.45
CA ASP A 148 -14.79 6.45 -2.77
C ASP A 148 -13.51 5.62 -2.84
N HIS A 149 -12.61 5.79 -1.85
CA HIS A 149 -11.38 5.03 -1.74
C HIS A 149 -11.54 3.85 -0.78
N GLU A 150 -10.85 2.76 -1.08
CA GLU A 150 -10.82 1.58 -0.24
C GLU A 150 -9.66 1.64 0.76
N LEU A 151 -9.78 0.91 1.88
CA LEU A 151 -8.76 0.87 2.92
C LEU A 151 -7.95 -0.44 2.86
N TRP A 152 -6.67 -0.33 3.16
CA TRP A 152 -5.79 -1.42 3.55
C TRP A 152 -5.54 -1.31 5.06
N LEU A 153 -6.22 -2.14 5.83
CA LEU A 153 -6.24 -2.10 7.29
C LEU A 153 -5.09 -2.91 7.88
N ALA A 154 -4.19 -2.27 8.61
CA ALA A 154 -3.21 -2.96 9.45
C ALA A 154 -3.75 -3.16 10.86
N HIS A 155 -4.12 -4.39 11.18
CA HIS A 155 -4.64 -4.73 12.51
C HIS A 155 -4.21 -6.14 12.90
N TYR A 156 -3.12 -6.24 13.67
CA TYR A 156 -2.48 -7.50 14.02
C TYR A 156 -3.24 -8.25 15.10
N THR A 157 -4.28 -8.96 14.69
CA THR A 157 -5.20 -9.68 15.55
C THR A 157 -5.82 -10.86 14.79
N SER A 158 -6.38 -11.82 15.51
CA SER A 158 -7.08 -12.96 14.90
C SER A 158 -8.45 -12.61 14.31
N ALA A 159 -9.05 -11.48 14.72
CA ALA A 159 -10.31 -10.99 14.20
C ALA A 159 -10.40 -9.48 14.43
N THR A 160 -10.63 -8.71 13.36
CA THR A 160 -10.77 -7.27 13.49
C THR A 160 -12.19 -6.87 13.80
N GLY A 161 -12.34 -5.95 14.79
CA GLY A 161 -13.61 -5.28 15.09
C GLY A 161 -13.73 -3.91 14.41
N PHE A 162 -12.92 -3.61 13.40
CA PHE A 162 -12.96 -2.34 12.69
C PHE A 162 -14.29 -2.17 11.95
N PRO A 163 -15.06 -1.08 12.21
CA PRO A 163 -16.47 -1.01 11.79
C PRO A 163 -16.66 -0.50 10.36
N TYR A 164 -15.61 -0.03 9.70
CA TYR A 164 -15.67 0.48 8.33
C TYR A 164 -15.25 -0.59 7.34
N LYS A 165 -15.65 -0.42 6.07
CA LYS A 165 -15.24 -1.31 4.99
C LYS A 165 -13.74 -1.13 4.71
N PHE A 166 -13.08 -2.25 4.44
CA PHE A 166 -11.72 -2.30 3.95
C PHE A 166 -11.61 -3.40 2.88
N ALA A 167 -10.71 -3.22 1.93
CA ALA A 167 -10.51 -4.17 0.85
C ALA A 167 -9.37 -5.15 1.17
N MET A 168 -8.39 -4.72 1.95
CA MET A 168 -7.25 -5.53 2.34
C MET A 168 -7.01 -5.44 3.84
N TRP A 169 -6.58 -6.56 4.44
CA TRP A 169 -6.27 -6.65 5.85
C TRP A 169 -4.89 -7.27 6.08
N GLN A 170 -3.97 -6.44 6.58
CA GLN A 170 -2.69 -6.89 7.10
C GLN A 170 -2.90 -7.38 8.53
N TYR A 171 -2.90 -8.70 8.70
CA TYR A 171 -3.26 -9.32 9.98
C TYR A 171 -2.06 -9.75 10.82
N SER A 172 -0.85 -9.77 10.23
CA SER A 172 0.39 -10.11 10.92
C SER A 172 1.58 -9.40 10.28
N GLN A 173 2.56 -9.04 11.10
CA GLN A 173 3.89 -8.55 10.69
C GLN A 173 5.01 -9.55 10.99
N GLU A 174 4.66 -10.77 11.41
CA GLU A 174 5.59 -11.81 11.83
C GLU A 174 5.38 -13.10 11.02
N GLY A 175 4.92 -12.95 9.78
CA GLY A 175 4.71 -14.06 8.86
C GLY A 175 6.02 -14.77 8.48
N ARG A 176 5.90 -16.06 8.17
CA ARG A 176 7.00 -16.85 7.60
C ARG A 176 6.54 -17.42 6.28
N VAL A 177 7.28 -17.12 5.23
CA VAL A 177 7.02 -17.61 3.89
C VAL A 177 8.27 -18.30 3.36
N ASN A 178 8.12 -19.47 2.78
CA ASN A 178 9.26 -20.21 2.22
C ASN A 178 9.95 -19.36 1.13
N GLY A 179 11.28 -19.31 1.18
CA GLY A 179 12.07 -18.48 0.27
C GLY A 179 12.41 -17.10 0.79
N ILE A 180 11.87 -16.68 1.96
CA ILE A 180 12.21 -15.44 2.65
C ILE A 180 12.76 -15.75 4.04
N ASP A 181 13.98 -15.29 4.32
CA ASP A 181 14.68 -15.60 5.58
C ASP A 181 14.27 -14.71 6.76
N THR A 182 13.52 -13.63 6.49
CA THR A 182 13.03 -12.68 7.49
C THR A 182 11.54 -12.86 7.74
N TYR A 183 11.00 -12.18 8.75
CA TYR A 183 9.56 -11.97 8.89
C TYR A 183 9.03 -11.11 7.76
N VAL A 184 7.79 -11.37 7.36
CA VAL A 184 7.05 -10.59 6.37
C VAL A 184 5.65 -10.29 6.88
N ASP A 185 5.08 -9.24 6.36
CA ASP A 185 3.68 -8.93 6.58
C ASP A 185 2.81 -9.96 5.85
N LEU A 186 1.68 -10.30 6.48
CA LEU A 186 0.70 -11.21 5.88
C LEU A 186 -0.63 -10.49 5.73
N ASP A 187 -1.17 -10.59 4.51
CA ASP A 187 -2.35 -9.87 4.08
C ASP A 187 -3.44 -10.79 3.53
N ILE A 188 -4.69 -10.36 3.70
CA ILE A 188 -5.86 -10.95 3.07
C ILE A 188 -6.55 -9.88 2.22
N MET A 189 -6.74 -10.17 0.93
CA MET A 189 -7.54 -9.31 0.05
C MET A 189 -8.98 -9.84 -0.04
N TYR A 190 -9.96 -8.96 0.22
CA TYR A 190 -11.37 -9.29 0.08
C TYR A 190 -11.85 -9.02 -1.34
N VAL A 191 -12.05 -10.07 -2.11
CA VAL A 191 -12.55 -9.99 -3.48
C VAL A 191 -14.07 -10.15 -3.49
N THR A 192 -14.80 -9.09 -3.85
CA THR A 192 -16.24 -9.20 -4.05
C THR A 192 -16.50 -9.96 -5.35
N ARG A 193 -16.79 -11.25 -5.28
CA ARG A 193 -17.34 -11.99 -6.44
C ARG A 193 -18.75 -11.48 -6.69
N ARG A 194 -18.98 -10.76 -7.79
CA ARG A 194 -20.34 -10.62 -8.33
C ARG A 194 -20.80 -12.02 -8.72
N LEU A 195 -21.72 -12.57 -7.94
CA LEU A 195 -22.49 -13.73 -8.39
C LEU A 195 -23.24 -13.28 -9.63
N SER A 196 -22.80 -13.72 -10.81
CA SER A 196 -23.61 -13.57 -12.01
C SER A 196 -24.90 -14.32 -11.78
N ALA A 197 -26.01 -13.60 -11.61
CA ALA A 197 -27.32 -14.20 -11.67
C ALA A 197 -27.42 -14.89 -13.04
N LYS A 198 -27.40 -16.21 -13.05
CA LYS A 198 -27.79 -16.97 -14.21
C LYS A 198 -29.28 -16.70 -14.42
N GLY A 199 -29.61 -15.89 -15.43
CA GLY A 199 -30.94 -15.81 -15.99
C GLY A 199 -31.30 -17.11 -16.71
#